data_89b2ae9397dd1bcb39bd9bef6dee8a51
#
_entry.id   89b2ae9397dd1bcb39bd9bef6dee8a51
#
_cell.length_a   1.000
_cell.length_b   1.000
_cell.length_c   1.000
_cell.angle_alpha   90.00
_cell.angle_beta   90.00
_cell.angle_gamma   90.00
#
_symmetry.space_group_name_H-M   'P 1'
#
loop_
_entity.id
_entity.type
_entity.pdbx_description
1 polymer ?
#
loop_
_entity_poly.entity_id
_entity_poly.type
_entity_poly.pdbx_seq_one_letter_code
_entity_poly.pdbx_strand_id
1 'polypeptide(L)'
;MGKLFAIVNQKGGVGKTTTAVNLSAALHELGLKTLLCDFDPQANATSGLGIEKRQIKRSVYDVILNGVPVRDAIVHTNFGDVLPSSSDLAGAAVELISADRREYVLKDALMEVKEEYDVIFIDCPPSLEMLTLNGLCAAEAIVVPVQCEYFALEGLSDLMATLRMVKRKMNPRLELFGVVLTMFDGRTNFSNQVAQEVRRHFPGKVFANVIPRNVRLAEAPSHGIPVMNYDKYSRGAKAYKELAEEFKAKL
;
A
#
# COMPACT_ATOMS: atom_id res chain seq x y z
N MET A 1 0.18 19.91 -0.67
CA MET A 1 -0.42 19.15 -1.79
C MET A 1 -0.24 17.68 -1.53
N GLY A 2 -1.33 16.96 -1.27
CA GLY A 2 -1.27 15.54 -0.91
C GLY A 2 -0.66 14.70 -2.02
N LYS A 3 0.14 13.70 -1.64
CA LYS A 3 0.75 12.75 -2.58
C LYS A 3 0.08 11.38 -2.50
N LEU A 4 -0.21 10.79 -3.66
CA LEU A 4 -0.82 9.46 -3.76
C LEU A 4 0.24 8.41 -4.06
N PHE A 5 0.30 7.37 -3.23
CA PHE A 5 1.22 6.25 -3.36
C PHE A 5 0.47 4.93 -3.46
N ALA A 6 0.71 4.15 -4.51
CA ALA A 6 0.23 2.78 -4.56
C ALA A 6 1.28 1.83 -3.96
N ILE A 7 0.83 0.94 -3.09
CA ILE A 7 1.67 -0.14 -2.53
C ILE A 7 1.38 -1.40 -3.34
N VAL A 8 2.33 -1.80 -4.16
CA VAL A 8 2.13 -2.83 -5.18
C VAL A 8 3.22 -3.87 -5.19
N ASN A 9 2.84 -5.11 -5.40
CA ASN A 9 3.69 -6.22 -5.83
C ASN A 9 2.77 -7.36 -6.31
N GLN A 10 3.12 -8.02 -7.40
CA GLN A 10 2.36 -9.16 -7.95
C GLN A 10 2.36 -10.36 -7.01
N LYS A 11 3.45 -10.55 -6.26
CA LYS A 11 3.59 -11.68 -5.35
C LYS A 11 2.72 -11.48 -4.09
N GLY A 12 1.93 -12.49 -3.76
CA GLY A 12 1.21 -12.55 -2.49
C GLY A 12 2.17 -12.72 -1.31
N GLY A 13 1.78 -12.24 -0.13
CA GLY A 13 2.51 -12.46 1.12
C GLY A 13 3.81 -11.67 1.29
N VAL A 14 4.15 -10.74 0.40
CA VAL A 14 5.38 -9.93 0.52
C VAL A 14 5.28 -8.77 1.51
N GLY A 15 4.16 -8.59 2.18
CA GLY A 15 3.95 -7.55 3.19
C GLY A 15 3.39 -6.24 2.63
N LYS A 16 2.63 -6.24 1.53
CA LYS A 16 1.95 -5.04 1.00
C LYS A 16 1.06 -4.40 2.06
N THR A 17 0.01 -5.10 2.47
CA THR A 17 -0.94 -4.65 3.49
C THR A 17 -0.27 -4.32 4.81
N THR A 18 0.69 -5.14 5.25
CA THR A 18 1.47 -4.87 6.46
C THR A 18 2.22 -3.54 6.34
N THR A 19 2.81 -3.26 5.18
CA THR A 19 3.49 -1.99 4.93
C THR A 19 2.49 -0.83 4.85
N ALA A 20 1.37 -1.02 4.16
CA ALA A 20 0.32 0.00 4.03
C ALA A 20 -0.19 0.46 5.40
N VAL A 21 -0.61 -0.50 6.24
CA VAL A 21 -1.13 -0.23 7.59
C VAL A 21 -0.08 0.44 8.48
N ASN A 22 1.10 -0.18 8.58
CA ASN A 22 2.08 0.29 9.58
C ASN A 22 2.81 1.57 9.14
N LEU A 23 3.08 1.74 7.85
CA LEU A 23 3.69 2.98 7.35
C LEU A 23 2.71 4.16 7.43
N SER A 24 1.44 3.96 7.05
CA SER A 24 0.40 4.99 7.18
C SER A 24 0.24 5.44 8.64
N ALA A 25 0.10 4.49 9.57
CA ALA A 25 -0.03 4.78 10.98
C ALA A 25 1.22 5.46 11.57
N ALA A 26 2.43 5.03 11.18
CA ALA A 26 3.66 5.65 11.65
C ALA A 26 3.82 7.09 11.14
N LEU A 27 3.42 7.38 9.88
CA LEU A 27 3.41 8.74 9.34
C LEU A 27 2.36 9.60 10.06
N HIS A 28 1.21 9.02 10.42
CA HIS A 28 0.21 9.70 11.23
C HIS A 28 0.76 10.07 12.62
N GLU A 29 1.47 9.15 13.31
CA GLU A 29 2.18 9.44 14.56
C GLU A 29 3.21 10.58 14.40
N LEU A 30 3.83 10.73 13.22
CA LEU A 30 4.75 11.82 12.88
C LEU A 30 4.03 13.14 12.52
N GLY A 31 2.71 13.22 12.68
CA GLY A 31 1.89 14.41 12.50
C GLY A 31 1.41 14.68 11.08
N LEU A 32 1.53 13.72 10.15
CA LEU A 32 0.96 13.86 8.81
C LEU A 32 -0.51 13.42 8.81
N LYS A 33 -1.33 14.11 8.00
CA LYS A 33 -2.69 13.66 7.70
C LYS A 33 -2.62 12.54 6.66
N THR A 34 -2.95 11.31 7.06
CA THR A 34 -2.87 10.12 6.21
C THR A 34 -4.24 9.55 5.92
N LEU A 35 -4.45 9.14 4.67
CA LEU A 35 -5.57 8.30 4.24
C LEU A 35 -5.02 6.98 3.70
N LEU A 36 -5.52 5.87 4.22
CA LEU A 36 -5.28 4.55 3.67
C LEU A 36 -6.50 4.07 2.90
N CYS A 37 -6.42 4.01 1.57
CA CYS A 37 -7.41 3.40 0.71
C CYS A 37 -7.10 1.90 0.62
N ASP A 38 -7.92 1.06 1.24
CA ASP A 38 -7.87 -0.39 1.08
C ASP A 38 -8.53 -0.75 -0.26
N PHE A 39 -7.74 -1.17 -1.22
CA PHE A 39 -8.21 -1.50 -2.57
C PHE A 39 -8.05 -2.99 -2.91
N ASP A 40 -7.94 -3.81 -1.87
CA ASP A 40 -7.95 -5.28 -1.97
C ASP A 40 -9.32 -5.83 -1.51
N PRO A 41 -10.01 -6.66 -2.32
CA PRO A 41 -11.27 -7.30 -1.93
C PRO A 41 -11.19 -8.12 -0.63
N GLN A 42 -9.99 -8.53 -0.22
CA GLN A 42 -9.79 -9.21 1.06
C GLN A 42 -10.00 -8.29 2.27
N ALA A 43 -9.97 -6.95 2.08
CA ALA A 43 -10.17 -5.95 3.12
C ALA A 43 -9.27 -6.16 4.37
N ASN A 44 -8.01 -6.53 4.13
CA ASN A 44 -7.08 -6.83 5.22
C ASN A 44 -6.50 -5.56 5.86
N ALA A 45 -6.31 -4.47 5.09
CA ALA A 45 -5.91 -3.18 5.65
C ALA A 45 -7.03 -2.59 6.51
N THR A 46 -8.27 -2.73 6.06
CA THR A 46 -9.48 -2.34 6.79
C THR A 46 -9.55 -2.98 8.17
N SER A 47 -9.50 -4.31 8.23
CA SER A 47 -9.52 -5.03 9.52
C SER A 47 -8.26 -4.81 10.34
N GLY A 48 -7.11 -4.62 9.69
CA GLY A 48 -5.83 -4.34 10.37
C GLY A 48 -5.79 -3.00 11.11
N LEU A 49 -6.74 -2.10 10.82
CA LEU A 49 -6.95 -0.82 11.53
C LEU A 49 -8.23 -0.81 12.39
N GLY A 50 -8.75 -1.99 12.74
CA GLY A 50 -9.84 -2.15 13.69
C GLY A 50 -11.23 -1.90 13.14
N ILE A 51 -11.40 -1.77 11.81
CA ILE A 51 -12.71 -1.60 11.20
C ILE A 51 -13.33 -2.98 10.96
N GLU A 52 -14.45 -3.24 11.61
CA GLU A 52 -15.18 -4.49 11.48
C GLU A 52 -15.86 -4.58 10.09
N LYS A 53 -15.42 -5.52 9.26
CA LYS A 53 -15.92 -5.70 7.87
C LYS A 53 -17.45 -5.78 7.78
N ARG A 54 -18.12 -6.38 8.79
CA ARG A 54 -19.58 -6.53 8.82
C ARG A 54 -20.33 -5.23 9.15
N GLN A 55 -19.64 -4.22 9.66
CA GLN A 55 -20.23 -2.93 10.03
C GLN A 55 -19.99 -1.83 8.97
N ILE A 56 -19.24 -2.14 7.92
CA ILE A 56 -18.98 -1.20 6.83
C ILE A 56 -20.29 -0.94 6.10
N LYS A 57 -20.74 0.32 6.14
CA LYS A 57 -21.95 0.77 5.44
C LYS A 57 -21.65 1.22 4.01
N ARG A 58 -20.49 1.77 3.79
CA ARG A 58 -20.00 2.29 2.51
C ARG A 58 -18.51 1.96 2.40
N SER A 59 -18.11 1.47 1.25
CA SER A 59 -16.75 1.04 0.96
C SER A 59 -16.23 1.71 -0.30
N VAL A 60 -14.96 1.47 -0.64
CA VAL A 60 -14.38 1.92 -1.90
C VAL A 60 -15.15 1.37 -3.12
N TYR A 61 -15.80 0.21 -3.00
CA TYR A 61 -16.69 -0.33 -4.04
C TYR A 61 -17.86 0.64 -4.32
N ASP A 62 -18.53 1.11 -3.26
CA ASP A 62 -19.65 2.06 -3.40
C ASP A 62 -19.21 3.40 -4.00
N VAL A 63 -18.00 3.83 -3.67
CA VAL A 63 -17.43 5.06 -4.22
C VAL A 63 -17.20 4.94 -5.73
N ILE A 64 -16.57 3.85 -6.19
CA ILE A 64 -16.16 3.72 -7.60
C ILE A 64 -17.29 3.24 -8.53
N LEU A 65 -18.35 2.60 -8.02
CA LEU A 65 -19.43 2.03 -8.81
C LEU A 65 -20.80 2.64 -8.56
N ASN A 66 -21.10 3.00 -7.30
CA ASN A 66 -22.41 3.48 -6.90
C ASN A 66 -22.48 5.01 -6.75
N GLY A 67 -21.40 5.73 -7.07
CA GLY A 67 -21.36 7.20 -7.03
C GLY A 67 -21.46 7.78 -5.61
N VAL A 68 -21.10 7.01 -4.59
CA VAL A 68 -21.05 7.52 -3.20
C VAL A 68 -19.88 8.49 -3.09
N PRO A 69 -20.09 9.71 -2.54
CA PRO A 69 -18.99 10.63 -2.30
C PRO A 69 -17.90 9.98 -1.42
N VAL A 70 -16.65 10.12 -1.79
CA VAL A 70 -15.54 9.46 -1.07
C VAL A 70 -15.50 9.85 0.41
N ARG A 71 -15.82 11.11 0.75
CA ARG A 71 -15.90 11.60 2.14
C ARG A 71 -16.90 10.83 2.99
N ASP A 72 -17.99 10.38 2.40
CA ASP A 72 -19.06 9.64 3.08
C ASP A 72 -18.69 8.19 3.38
N ALA A 73 -17.65 7.67 2.73
CA ALA A 73 -17.14 6.31 2.92
C ALA A 73 -15.89 6.26 3.80
N ILE A 74 -15.23 7.41 4.06
CA ILE A 74 -14.05 7.48 4.92
C ILE A 74 -14.43 7.19 6.38
N VAL A 75 -13.65 6.35 7.03
CA VAL A 75 -13.74 6.03 8.45
C VAL A 75 -12.54 6.65 9.17
N HIS A 76 -12.82 7.49 10.16
CA HIS A 76 -11.77 8.08 11.00
C HIS A 76 -11.34 7.11 12.08
N THR A 77 -10.04 6.89 12.22
CA THR A 77 -9.46 6.03 13.26
C THR A 77 -8.40 6.79 14.06
N ASN A 78 -7.95 6.22 15.17
CA ASN A 78 -6.84 6.77 15.95
C ASN A 78 -5.46 6.63 15.24
N PHE A 79 -5.42 5.99 14.07
CA PHE A 79 -4.19 5.64 13.35
C PHE A 79 -4.13 6.31 11.97
N GLY A 80 -5.00 7.28 11.72
CA GLY A 80 -5.24 7.91 10.42
C GLY A 80 -6.59 7.49 9.83
N ASP A 81 -6.94 8.11 8.73
CA ASP A 81 -8.22 7.85 8.05
C ASP A 81 -8.12 6.65 7.12
N VAL A 82 -9.25 5.97 6.94
CA VAL A 82 -9.33 4.76 6.10
C VAL A 82 -10.50 4.87 5.15
N LEU A 83 -10.27 4.66 3.86
CA LEU A 83 -11.33 4.33 2.90
C LEU A 83 -11.40 2.79 2.85
N PRO A 84 -12.42 2.16 3.48
CA PRO A 84 -12.45 0.73 3.68
C PRO A 84 -12.81 -0.04 2.42
N SER A 85 -12.35 -1.28 2.34
CA SER A 85 -12.75 -2.26 1.32
C SER A 85 -13.85 -3.19 1.81
N SER A 86 -14.51 -3.86 0.87
CA SER A 86 -15.44 -4.95 1.13
C SER A 86 -15.23 -6.09 0.12
N SER A 87 -15.81 -7.26 0.40
CA SER A 87 -15.80 -8.42 -0.54
C SER A 87 -16.44 -8.09 -1.89
N ASP A 88 -17.35 -7.12 -1.93
CA ASP A 88 -18.05 -6.72 -3.17
C ASP A 88 -17.07 -6.15 -4.21
N LEU A 89 -15.95 -5.59 -3.76
CA LEU A 89 -14.90 -5.10 -4.65
C LEU A 89 -14.34 -6.20 -5.58
N ALA A 90 -14.50 -7.49 -5.24
CA ALA A 90 -14.14 -8.58 -6.14
C ALA A 90 -14.95 -8.58 -7.46
N GLY A 91 -16.20 -8.12 -7.41
CA GLY A 91 -17.06 -7.97 -8.59
C GLY A 91 -16.73 -6.73 -9.43
N ALA A 92 -16.10 -5.73 -8.84
CA ALA A 92 -15.86 -4.43 -9.50
C ALA A 92 -15.10 -4.55 -10.81
N ALA A 93 -14.16 -5.51 -10.92
CA ALA A 93 -13.39 -5.71 -12.16
C ALA A 93 -14.29 -6.09 -13.34
N VAL A 94 -15.35 -6.86 -13.11
CA VAL A 94 -16.33 -7.27 -14.13
C VAL A 94 -17.28 -6.11 -14.45
N GLU A 95 -17.77 -5.43 -13.44
CA GLU A 95 -18.72 -4.32 -13.57
C GLU A 95 -18.09 -3.11 -14.29
N LEU A 96 -16.82 -2.86 -14.05
CA LEU A 96 -16.06 -1.79 -14.71
C LEU A 96 -15.77 -2.05 -16.19
N ILE A 97 -15.97 -3.28 -16.74
CA ILE A 97 -15.65 -3.58 -18.14
C ILE A 97 -16.34 -2.63 -19.10
N SER A 98 -17.61 -2.27 -18.81
CA SER A 98 -18.43 -1.38 -19.65
C SER A 98 -18.31 0.10 -19.29
N ALA A 99 -17.57 0.45 -18.25
CA ALA A 99 -17.44 1.84 -17.80
C ALA A 99 -16.45 2.61 -18.68
N ASP A 100 -16.82 3.83 -19.03
CA ASP A 100 -15.89 4.77 -19.66
C ASP A 100 -14.77 5.12 -18.67
N ARG A 101 -13.51 5.18 -19.20
CA ARG A 101 -12.34 5.52 -18.40
C ARG A 101 -12.17 4.63 -17.16
N ARG A 102 -12.56 3.36 -17.26
CA ARG A 102 -12.57 2.36 -16.19
C ARG A 102 -11.28 2.22 -15.40
N GLU A 103 -10.14 2.61 -15.97
CA GLU A 103 -8.83 2.60 -15.31
C GLU A 103 -8.60 3.82 -14.40
N TYR A 104 -9.51 4.81 -14.42
CA TYR A 104 -9.35 6.08 -13.69
C TYR A 104 -10.43 6.34 -12.64
N VAL A 105 -11.36 5.43 -12.43
CA VAL A 105 -12.48 5.65 -11.49
C VAL A 105 -11.99 5.90 -10.05
N LEU A 106 -10.97 5.16 -9.61
CA LEU A 106 -10.35 5.40 -8.31
C LEU A 106 -9.62 6.74 -8.25
N LYS A 107 -8.94 7.12 -9.33
CA LYS A 107 -8.26 8.41 -9.43
C LYS A 107 -9.25 9.56 -9.28
N ASP A 108 -10.32 9.51 -10.07
CA ASP A 108 -11.31 10.58 -10.10
C ASP A 108 -11.94 10.74 -8.69
N ALA A 109 -12.23 9.64 -7.98
CA ALA A 109 -12.72 9.65 -6.60
C ALA A 109 -11.69 10.24 -5.61
N LEU A 110 -10.46 9.75 -5.61
CA LEU A 110 -9.44 10.20 -4.64
C LEU A 110 -9.02 11.66 -4.85
N MET A 111 -9.17 12.19 -6.06
CA MET A 111 -8.90 13.61 -6.34
C MET A 111 -9.83 14.56 -5.57
N GLU A 112 -11.04 14.12 -5.18
CA GLU A 112 -11.98 14.93 -4.39
C GLU A 112 -11.46 15.28 -2.99
N VAL A 113 -10.63 14.41 -2.41
CA VAL A 113 -10.12 14.55 -1.04
C VAL A 113 -8.60 14.74 -0.98
N LYS A 114 -7.93 14.74 -2.11
CA LYS A 114 -6.47 14.76 -2.18
C LYS A 114 -5.85 15.89 -1.35
N GLU A 115 -6.42 17.09 -1.41
CA GLU A 115 -5.89 18.27 -0.74
C GLU A 115 -6.12 18.28 0.79
N GLU A 116 -6.92 17.34 1.29
CA GLU A 116 -7.22 17.20 2.73
C GLU A 116 -6.16 16.39 3.47
N TYR A 117 -5.32 15.65 2.72
CA TYR A 117 -4.30 14.75 3.24
C TYR A 117 -2.90 15.14 2.76
N ASP A 118 -1.89 14.85 3.58
CA ASP A 118 -0.48 14.96 3.18
C ASP A 118 -0.07 13.74 2.34
N VAL A 119 -0.56 12.56 2.72
CA VAL A 119 -0.25 11.28 2.08
C VAL A 119 -1.51 10.41 1.96
N ILE A 120 -1.75 9.89 0.76
CA ILE A 120 -2.77 8.86 0.52
C ILE A 120 -2.06 7.60 0.05
N PHE A 121 -2.22 6.50 0.79
CA PHE A 121 -1.77 5.19 0.37
C PHE A 121 -2.92 4.40 -0.24
N ILE A 122 -2.62 3.63 -1.29
CA ILE A 122 -3.54 2.69 -1.93
C ILE A 122 -2.95 1.29 -1.75
N ASP A 123 -3.56 0.45 -0.91
CA ASP A 123 -3.16 -0.96 -0.74
C ASP A 123 -3.77 -1.80 -1.87
N CYS A 124 -2.94 -2.26 -2.80
CA CYS A 124 -3.37 -2.97 -3.99
C CYS A 124 -3.36 -4.49 -3.79
N PRO A 125 -4.28 -5.25 -4.46
CA PRO A 125 -4.29 -6.70 -4.44
C PRO A 125 -3.02 -7.31 -5.08
N PRO A 126 -2.76 -8.61 -4.85
CA PRO A 126 -1.59 -9.31 -5.41
C PRO A 126 -1.81 -9.75 -6.87
N SER A 127 -2.33 -8.88 -7.72
CA SER A 127 -2.53 -9.12 -9.14
C SER A 127 -2.23 -7.85 -9.93
N LEU A 128 -2.01 -7.95 -11.24
CA LEU A 128 -1.88 -6.79 -12.13
C LEU A 128 -3.15 -6.63 -13.00
N GLU A 129 -4.30 -6.88 -12.41
CA GLU A 129 -5.60 -6.76 -13.04
C GLU A 129 -6.20 -5.35 -12.88
N MET A 130 -7.47 -5.19 -13.21
CA MET A 130 -8.20 -3.92 -13.27
C MET A 130 -8.04 -3.08 -11.99
N LEU A 131 -8.13 -3.71 -10.80
CA LEU A 131 -8.00 -2.98 -9.54
C LEU A 131 -6.59 -2.40 -9.38
N THR A 132 -5.54 -3.21 -9.59
CA THR A 132 -4.16 -2.70 -9.51
C THR A 132 -3.88 -1.64 -10.58
N LEU A 133 -4.43 -1.78 -11.80
CA LEU A 133 -4.32 -0.74 -12.81
C LEU A 133 -4.96 0.57 -12.36
N ASN A 134 -6.13 0.54 -11.72
CA ASN A 134 -6.75 1.71 -11.11
C ASN A 134 -5.84 2.35 -10.04
N GLY A 135 -5.27 1.53 -9.15
CA GLY A 135 -4.31 2.02 -8.15
C GLY A 135 -3.10 2.71 -8.79
N LEU A 136 -2.53 2.12 -9.85
CA LEU A 136 -1.40 2.70 -10.59
C LEU A 136 -1.77 3.95 -11.38
N CYS A 137 -2.99 4.04 -11.90
CA CYS A 137 -3.49 5.22 -12.60
C CYS A 137 -3.80 6.38 -11.63
N ALA A 138 -4.22 6.08 -10.42
CA ALA A 138 -4.48 7.05 -9.37
C ALA A 138 -3.20 7.60 -8.74
N ALA A 139 -2.20 6.74 -8.53
CA ALA A 139 -0.97 7.08 -7.83
C ALA A 139 -0.04 8.01 -8.62
N GLU A 140 0.69 8.86 -7.91
CA GLU A 140 1.82 9.63 -8.45
C GLU A 140 3.12 8.84 -8.36
N ALA A 141 3.22 7.97 -7.35
CA ALA A 141 4.38 7.11 -7.18
C ALA A 141 3.99 5.77 -6.54
N ILE A 142 4.91 4.80 -6.62
CA ILE A 142 4.71 3.50 -6.02
C ILE A 142 5.75 3.20 -4.95
N VAL A 143 5.31 2.46 -3.94
CA VAL A 143 6.15 1.79 -2.95
C VAL A 143 6.04 0.29 -3.20
N VAL A 144 7.19 -0.38 -3.29
CA VAL A 144 7.24 -1.81 -3.63
C VAL A 144 7.84 -2.61 -2.47
N PRO A 145 7.01 -3.25 -1.64
CA PRO A 145 7.49 -4.23 -0.67
C PRO A 145 8.02 -5.47 -1.38
N VAL A 146 9.24 -5.88 -1.04
CA VAL A 146 9.94 -7.03 -1.64
C VAL A 146 10.46 -7.93 -0.53
N GLN A 147 9.98 -9.15 -0.49
CA GLN A 147 10.51 -10.16 0.41
C GLN A 147 11.89 -10.63 -0.06
N CYS A 148 12.87 -10.73 0.86
CA CYS A 148 14.23 -11.17 0.54
C CYS A 148 14.30 -12.68 0.28
N GLU A 149 13.74 -13.12 -0.86
CA GLU A 149 13.65 -14.50 -1.32
C GLU A 149 14.16 -14.65 -2.76
N TYR A 150 14.36 -15.91 -3.21
CA TYR A 150 14.95 -16.25 -4.51
C TYR A 150 14.30 -15.55 -5.71
N PHE A 151 12.98 -15.53 -5.77
CA PHE A 151 12.23 -14.92 -6.88
C PHE A 151 12.01 -13.41 -6.74
N ALA A 152 12.70 -12.74 -5.81
CA ALA A 152 12.50 -11.31 -5.57
C ALA A 152 12.83 -10.45 -6.79
N LEU A 153 13.92 -10.74 -7.48
CA LEU A 153 14.38 -9.96 -8.64
C LEU A 153 13.53 -10.21 -9.89
N GLU A 154 13.11 -11.45 -10.11
CA GLU A 154 12.22 -11.80 -11.22
C GLU A 154 10.88 -11.05 -11.09
N GLY A 155 10.20 -11.19 -9.94
CA GLY A 155 8.93 -10.49 -9.70
C GLY A 155 9.07 -8.96 -9.74
N LEU A 156 10.22 -8.42 -9.33
CA LEU A 156 10.47 -6.99 -9.41
C LEU A 156 10.69 -6.52 -10.86
N SER A 157 11.36 -7.32 -11.70
CA SER A 157 11.53 -7.08 -13.13
C SER A 157 10.20 -7.03 -13.88
N ASP A 158 9.31 -7.98 -13.62
CA ASP A 158 7.98 -8.05 -14.22
C ASP A 158 7.11 -6.86 -13.81
N LEU A 159 7.15 -6.49 -12.53
CA LEU A 159 6.48 -5.31 -12.04
C LEU A 159 6.99 -4.04 -12.75
N MET A 160 8.31 -3.91 -12.91
CA MET A 160 8.91 -2.76 -13.63
C MET A 160 8.53 -2.71 -15.11
N ALA A 161 8.34 -3.86 -15.76
CA ALA A 161 7.82 -3.90 -17.13
C ALA A 161 6.38 -3.36 -17.20
N THR A 162 5.52 -3.77 -16.27
CA THR A 162 4.15 -3.26 -16.15
C THR A 162 4.13 -1.77 -15.86
N LEU A 163 4.97 -1.30 -14.93
CA LEU A 163 5.08 0.13 -14.63
C LEU A 163 5.46 0.96 -15.85
N ARG A 164 6.43 0.50 -16.64
CA ARG A 164 6.82 1.18 -17.89
C ARG A 164 5.65 1.26 -18.88
N MET A 165 4.84 0.21 -18.97
CA MET A 165 3.65 0.20 -19.81
C MET A 165 2.60 1.20 -19.31
N VAL A 166 2.28 1.18 -18.01
CA VAL A 166 1.32 2.12 -17.40
C VAL A 166 1.82 3.56 -17.55
N LYS A 167 3.08 3.82 -17.25
CA LYS A 167 3.69 5.15 -17.41
C LYS A 167 3.58 5.68 -18.84
N ARG A 168 3.81 4.84 -19.83
CA ARG A 168 3.77 5.23 -21.23
C ARG A 168 2.36 5.47 -21.76
N LYS A 169 1.37 4.65 -21.32
CA LYS A 169 0.04 4.62 -21.94
C LYS A 169 -1.06 5.29 -21.11
N MET A 170 -0.94 5.32 -19.79
CA MET A 170 -2.03 5.65 -18.88
C MET A 170 -1.66 6.76 -17.89
N ASN A 171 -0.50 6.66 -17.21
CA ASN A 171 -0.10 7.61 -16.18
C ASN A 171 1.36 8.05 -16.34
N PRO A 172 1.65 9.08 -17.19
CA PRO A 172 3.02 9.53 -17.43
C PRO A 172 3.78 10.04 -16.20
N ARG A 173 3.07 10.41 -15.14
CA ARG A 173 3.66 10.92 -13.90
C ARG A 173 4.08 9.81 -12.93
N LEU A 174 3.65 8.58 -13.17
CA LEU A 174 3.92 7.46 -12.27
C LEU A 174 5.42 7.20 -12.12
N GLU A 175 5.90 7.18 -10.88
CA GLU A 175 7.31 6.96 -10.57
C GLU A 175 7.51 5.86 -9.52
N LEU A 176 8.69 5.23 -9.53
CA LEU A 176 9.12 4.40 -8.41
C LEU A 176 9.62 5.32 -7.28
N PHE A 177 8.88 5.40 -6.19
CA PHE A 177 9.31 6.13 -4.99
C PHE A 177 10.38 5.34 -4.24
N GLY A 178 10.09 4.07 -3.93
CA GLY A 178 11.06 3.23 -3.28
C GLY A 178 10.68 1.76 -3.15
N VAL A 179 11.70 0.95 -2.91
CA VAL A 179 11.59 -0.48 -2.63
C VAL A 179 11.82 -0.70 -1.14
N VAL A 180 10.89 -1.37 -0.45
CA VAL A 180 10.99 -1.76 0.96
C VAL A 180 11.36 -3.23 1.05
N LEU A 181 12.52 -3.55 1.58
CA LEU A 181 12.92 -4.93 1.83
C LEU A 181 12.19 -5.46 3.06
N THR A 182 11.40 -6.52 2.89
CA THR A 182 10.57 -7.10 3.93
C THR A 182 11.03 -8.50 4.32
N MET A 183 10.62 -8.95 5.52
CA MET A 183 10.96 -10.26 6.07
C MET A 183 12.47 -10.56 6.02
N PHE A 184 13.25 -9.50 6.14
CA PHE A 184 14.71 -9.59 6.10
C PHE A 184 15.25 -10.35 7.32
N ASP A 185 16.13 -11.31 7.08
CA ASP A 185 16.90 -12.00 8.12
C ASP A 185 18.40 -11.83 7.86
N GLY A 186 19.01 -10.86 8.54
CA GLY A 186 20.44 -10.54 8.40
C GLY A 186 21.40 -11.65 8.86
N ARG A 187 20.89 -12.70 9.51
CA ARG A 187 21.71 -13.88 9.91
C ARG A 187 21.98 -14.82 8.72
N THR A 188 21.17 -14.71 7.67
CA THR A 188 21.30 -15.57 6.50
C THR A 188 22.08 -14.87 5.39
N ASN A 189 23.07 -15.56 4.82
CA ASN A 189 23.82 -15.06 3.66
C ASN A 189 22.89 -14.80 2.48
N PHE A 190 21.84 -15.61 2.36
CA PHE A 190 20.90 -15.52 1.26
C PHE A 190 20.08 -14.20 1.28
N SER A 191 19.49 -13.83 2.42
CA SER A 191 18.79 -12.54 2.54
C SER A 191 19.72 -11.35 2.26
N ASN A 192 20.97 -11.42 2.71
CA ASN A 192 21.97 -10.40 2.45
C ASN A 192 22.31 -10.29 0.96
N GLN A 193 22.48 -11.42 0.26
CA GLN A 193 22.74 -11.45 -1.19
C GLN A 193 21.56 -10.84 -1.97
N VAL A 194 20.33 -11.26 -1.68
CA VAL A 194 19.13 -10.71 -2.32
C VAL A 194 19.03 -9.19 -2.08
N ALA A 195 19.24 -8.73 -0.86
CA ALA A 195 19.21 -7.31 -0.53
C ALA A 195 20.29 -6.52 -1.30
N GLN A 196 21.49 -7.06 -1.46
CA GLN A 196 22.55 -6.43 -2.24
C GLN A 196 22.19 -6.36 -3.73
N GLU A 197 21.67 -7.43 -4.31
CA GLU A 197 21.26 -7.47 -5.71
C GLU A 197 20.10 -6.48 -5.98
N VAL A 198 19.10 -6.40 -5.10
CA VAL A 198 18.02 -5.42 -5.23
C VAL A 198 18.59 -3.99 -5.17
N ARG A 199 19.51 -3.69 -4.24
CA ARG A 199 20.15 -2.38 -4.16
C ARG A 199 20.97 -2.05 -5.40
N ARG A 200 21.64 -3.04 -5.98
CA ARG A 200 22.43 -2.88 -7.21
C ARG A 200 21.57 -2.56 -8.42
N HIS A 201 20.40 -3.21 -8.55
CA HIS A 201 19.49 -3.01 -9.68
C HIS A 201 18.64 -1.73 -9.54
N PHE A 202 18.42 -1.25 -8.32
CA PHE A 202 17.61 -0.06 -8.02
C PHE A 202 18.39 0.96 -7.19
N PRO A 203 19.51 1.52 -7.74
CA PRO A 203 20.36 2.45 -7.01
C PRO A 203 19.57 3.69 -6.58
N GLY A 204 19.68 4.04 -5.29
CA GLY A 204 18.98 5.20 -4.70
C GLY A 204 17.47 5.02 -4.52
N LYS A 205 16.91 3.87 -4.93
CA LYS A 205 15.45 3.59 -4.81
C LYS A 205 15.12 2.58 -3.70
N VAL A 206 16.10 1.91 -3.11
CA VAL A 206 15.85 0.99 -1.99
C VAL A 206 15.96 1.76 -0.68
N PHE A 207 14.94 1.66 0.17
CA PHE A 207 15.00 2.24 1.51
C PHE A 207 16.16 1.66 2.31
N ALA A 208 16.84 2.48 3.09
CA ALA A 208 17.93 2.04 3.96
C ALA A 208 17.39 1.10 5.05
N ASN A 209 16.24 1.47 5.61
CA ASN A 209 15.56 0.70 6.63
C ASN A 209 14.90 -0.55 6.03
N VAL A 210 15.15 -1.70 6.64
CA VAL A 210 14.58 -3.00 6.23
C VAL A 210 13.59 -3.48 7.27
N ILE A 211 12.52 -4.13 6.85
CA ILE A 211 11.53 -4.72 7.75
C ILE A 211 11.94 -6.16 8.08
N PRO A 212 12.29 -6.47 9.33
CA PRO A 212 12.71 -7.81 9.70
C PRO A 212 11.52 -8.78 9.74
N ARG A 213 11.80 -10.08 9.59
CA ARG A 213 10.81 -11.10 9.95
C ARG A 213 10.51 -10.98 11.44
N ASN A 214 9.25 -10.72 11.80
CA ASN A 214 8.81 -10.47 13.15
C ASN A 214 7.37 -10.96 13.37
N VAL A 215 7.16 -11.80 14.37
CA VAL A 215 5.85 -12.39 14.67
C VAL A 215 4.82 -11.33 15.07
N ARG A 216 5.24 -10.26 15.74
CA ARG A 216 4.34 -9.17 16.16
C ARG A 216 3.65 -8.46 14.98
N LEU A 217 4.31 -8.42 13.81
CA LEU A 217 3.70 -7.91 12.58
C LEU A 217 2.57 -8.80 12.04
N ALA A 218 2.62 -10.10 12.35
CA ALA A 218 1.56 -11.04 11.98
C ALA A 218 0.43 -11.07 13.02
N GLU A 219 0.73 -10.82 14.29
CA GLU A 219 -0.24 -10.82 15.39
C GLU A 219 -1.08 -9.52 15.44
N ALA A 220 -0.45 -8.37 15.27
CA ALA A 220 -1.10 -7.06 15.41
C ALA A 220 -2.41 -6.91 14.63
N PRO A 221 -2.54 -7.38 13.36
CA PRO A 221 -3.78 -7.29 12.61
C PRO A 221 -4.95 -8.04 13.26
N SER A 222 -4.71 -9.13 14.01
CA SER A 222 -5.76 -9.86 14.72
C SER A 222 -6.37 -9.05 15.89
N HIS A 223 -5.69 -8.01 16.33
CA HIS A 223 -6.15 -7.05 17.31
C HIS A 223 -6.68 -5.74 16.70
N GLY A 224 -6.63 -5.61 15.38
CA GLY A 224 -7.10 -4.42 14.66
C GLY A 224 -6.28 -3.16 14.95
N ILE A 225 -5.01 -3.29 15.26
CA ILE A 225 -4.12 -2.16 15.59
C ILE A 225 -2.76 -2.29 14.88
N PRO A 226 -2.11 -1.17 14.55
CA PRO A 226 -0.75 -1.17 14.01
C PRO A 226 0.25 -1.76 15.00
N VAL A 227 1.36 -2.30 14.49
CA VAL A 227 2.37 -2.97 15.32
C VAL A 227 2.97 -2.07 16.40
N MET A 228 3.11 -0.75 16.15
CA MET A 228 3.64 0.20 17.13
C MET A 228 2.70 0.39 18.34
N ASN A 229 1.40 0.15 18.16
CA ASN A 229 0.38 0.19 19.21
C ASN A 229 0.17 -1.18 19.86
N TYR A 230 0.48 -2.26 19.14
CA TYR A 230 0.44 -3.63 19.66
C TYR A 230 1.65 -3.96 20.55
N ASP A 231 2.87 -3.72 20.02
CA ASP A 231 4.13 -3.92 20.76
C ASP A 231 5.18 -2.89 20.28
N LYS A 232 5.20 -1.73 20.95
CA LYS A 232 6.08 -0.60 20.61
C LYS A 232 7.58 -0.90 20.72
N TYR A 233 7.95 -1.94 21.46
CA TYR A 233 9.35 -2.34 21.66
C TYR A 233 9.79 -3.40 20.67
N SER A 234 8.87 -3.99 19.92
CA SER A 234 9.19 -5.00 18.92
C SER A 234 10.12 -4.47 17.85
N ARG A 235 10.90 -5.37 17.24
CA ARG A 235 11.78 -5.03 16.11
C ARG A 235 10.97 -4.54 14.90
N GLY A 236 9.75 -5.08 14.71
CA GLY A 236 8.85 -4.65 13.65
C GLY A 236 8.36 -3.22 13.83
N ALA A 237 7.97 -2.83 15.06
CA ALA A 237 7.53 -1.48 15.38
C ALA A 237 8.65 -0.45 15.14
N LYS A 238 9.87 -0.73 15.63
CA LYS A 238 11.03 0.14 15.43
C LYS A 238 11.33 0.32 13.94
N ALA A 239 11.35 -0.78 13.18
CA ALA A 239 11.64 -0.74 11.75
C ALA A 239 10.63 0.09 10.95
N TYR A 240 9.32 0.02 11.26
CA TYR A 240 8.34 0.86 10.60
C TYR A 240 8.40 2.33 11.02
N LYS A 241 8.78 2.65 12.25
CA LYS A 241 9.04 4.04 12.67
C LYS A 241 10.22 4.64 11.92
N GLU A 242 11.33 3.93 11.86
CA GLU A 242 12.53 4.35 11.11
C GLU A 242 12.22 4.47 9.59
N LEU A 243 11.43 3.54 9.03
CA LEU A 243 10.98 3.63 7.63
C LEU A 243 10.11 4.87 7.41
N ALA A 244 9.21 5.20 8.33
CA ALA A 244 8.36 6.39 8.22
C ALA A 244 9.18 7.69 8.28
N GLU A 245 10.18 7.77 9.13
CA GLU A 245 11.11 8.91 9.18
C GLU A 245 11.87 9.06 7.85
N GLU A 246 12.42 7.96 7.32
CA GLU A 246 13.09 7.96 6.02
C GLU A 246 12.13 8.33 4.88
N PHE A 247 10.90 7.82 4.90
CA PHE A 247 9.86 8.11 3.92
C PHE A 247 9.51 9.61 3.96
N LYS A 248 9.25 10.16 5.15
CA LYS A 248 8.94 11.58 5.36
C LYS A 248 10.06 12.50 4.86
N ALA A 249 11.30 12.13 5.06
CA ALA A 249 12.45 12.89 4.59
C ALA A 249 12.60 12.93 3.05
N LYS A 250 11.93 11.99 2.33
CA LYS A 250 11.94 11.91 0.85
C LYS A 250 10.68 12.53 0.22
N LEU A 251 9.66 12.92 1.00
CA LEU A 251 8.45 13.59 0.53
C LEU A 251 8.74 15.00 0.00
#